data_77657f0e92807d40e81af87f3cc8f58d
#
_entry.id   77657f0e92807d40e81af87f3cc8f58d
#
_cell.length_a   1.000
_cell.length_b   1.000
_cell.length_c   1.000
_cell.angle_alpha   90.00
_cell.angle_beta   90.00
_cell.angle_gamma   90.00
#
_symmetry.space_group_name_H-M   'P 1'
#
loop_
_entity.id
_entity.type
_entity.pdbx_description
1 polymer ?
#
loop_
_entity_poly.entity_id
_entity_poly.type
_entity_poly.pdbx_seq_one_letter_code
_entity_poly.pdbx_strand_id
1 'polypeptide(L)'
;KLLVVPVDGSHWLSMRELLDMLQQKGHEVVVVAPEVSLHIKPSKNFVMKMYPVPFTQEELDKVFKESVMDFFEEGPFLERVIRHYQQAKKTSALFLATCTHLIHNKELIRYLEESKFDAVLTDPILPCGAILAEYLSLPSVYFLQQIPCSLEYQATQCPNPPSYVPRVFTDLTDRMTFLQRVKNMLYDIPNFFLCDVVFQPYAELASEFLKQEVTVPDLLRQASIWLMKLDFVLHFPKPLMPNMVFVSGVNCAYKKLNQ
;
A
#
# COMPACT_ATOMS: atom_id res chain seq x y z
N LYS A 1 1.93 14.79 16.83
CA LYS A 1 0.65 14.63 16.13
C LYS A 1 0.89 13.89 14.82
N LEU A 2 0.23 12.76 14.62
CA LEU A 2 0.43 11.87 13.48
C LEU A 2 -0.73 11.98 12.48
N LEU A 3 -0.42 12.23 11.22
CA LEU A 3 -1.36 12.08 10.11
C LEU A 3 -1.31 10.64 9.61
N VAL A 4 -2.46 10.00 9.45
CA VAL A 4 -2.57 8.63 8.95
C VAL A 4 -3.44 8.60 7.70
N VAL A 5 -2.86 8.08 6.61
CA VAL A 5 -3.57 7.84 5.34
C VAL A 5 -3.54 6.34 5.08
N PRO A 6 -4.55 5.60 5.54
CA PRO A 6 -4.55 4.15 5.48
C PRO A 6 -5.01 3.63 4.12
N VAL A 7 -4.63 2.38 3.84
CA VAL A 7 -5.27 1.55 2.83
C VAL A 7 -6.27 0.62 3.50
N ASP A 8 -7.44 0.47 2.92
CA ASP A 8 -8.54 -0.32 3.48
C ASP A 8 -8.27 -1.84 3.47
N GLY A 9 -9.17 -2.62 4.03
CA GLY A 9 -9.06 -4.07 4.10
C GLY A 9 -8.11 -4.56 5.19
N SER A 10 -7.35 -5.62 4.91
CA SER A 10 -6.39 -6.22 5.84
C SER A 10 -5.23 -5.29 6.20
N HIS A 11 -4.94 -4.31 5.35
CA HIS A 11 -3.93 -3.28 5.59
C HIS A 11 -4.34 -2.39 6.76
N TRP A 12 -5.57 -1.86 6.71
CA TRP A 12 -6.14 -1.08 7.83
C TRP A 12 -6.20 -1.88 9.13
N LEU A 13 -6.69 -3.13 9.07
CA LEU A 13 -6.82 -3.96 10.27
C LEU A 13 -5.48 -4.15 10.99
N SER A 14 -4.39 -4.29 10.25
CA SER A 14 -3.05 -4.39 10.82
C SER A 14 -2.52 -3.04 11.33
N MET A 15 -2.72 -1.97 10.55
CA MET A 15 -2.28 -0.63 10.92
C MET A 15 -3.00 -0.11 12.16
N ARG A 16 -4.29 -0.39 12.31
CA ARG A 16 -5.11 0.05 13.43
C ARG A 16 -4.55 -0.40 14.78
N GLU A 17 -4.02 -1.62 14.88
CA GLU A 17 -3.42 -2.11 16.13
C GLU A 17 -2.17 -1.30 16.52
N LEU A 18 -1.36 -0.92 15.55
CA LEU A 18 -0.24 -0.01 15.77
C LEU A 18 -0.72 1.37 16.25
N LEU A 19 -1.77 1.89 15.63
CA LEU A 19 -2.34 3.21 16.01
C LEU A 19 -2.92 3.21 17.42
N ASP A 20 -3.60 2.14 17.83
CA ASP A 20 -4.11 1.99 19.19
C ASP A 20 -2.97 2.02 20.22
N MET A 21 -1.83 1.38 19.93
CA MET A 21 -0.64 1.44 20.79
C MET A 21 -0.01 2.85 20.85
N LEU A 22 0.04 3.56 19.72
CA LEU A 22 0.56 4.93 19.67
C LEU A 22 -0.33 5.89 20.47
N GLN A 23 -1.63 5.76 20.34
CA GLN A 23 -2.59 6.55 21.10
C GLN A 23 -2.48 6.30 22.61
N GLN A 24 -2.32 5.05 23.04
CA GLN A 24 -2.09 4.71 24.45
C GLN A 24 -0.80 5.33 25.02
N LYS A 25 0.20 5.58 24.15
CA LYS A 25 1.42 6.29 24.52
C LYS A 25 1.30 7.82 24.48
N GLY A 26 0.09 8.34 24.25
CA GLY A 26 -0.20 9.78 24.28
C GLY A 26 0.01 10.51 22.94
N HIS A 27 0.18 9.79 21.82
CA HIS A 27 0.25 10.42 20.51
C HIS A 27 -1.15 10.80 20.01
N GLU A 28 -1.29 12.00 19.48
CA GLU A 28 -2.51 12.43 18.79
C GLU A 28 -2.50 11.83 17.37
N VAL A 29 -3.52 11.05 17.05
CA VAL A 29 -3.67 10.35 15.76
C VAL A 29 -4.87 10.93 15.02
N VAL A 30 -4.64 11.39 13.79
CA VAL A 30 -5.68 11.87 12.87
C VAL A 30 -5.67 10.96 11.64
N VAL A 31 -6.78 10.27 11.43
CA VAL A 31 -6.95 9.34 10.29
C VAL A 31 -7.78 10.01 9.21
N VAL A 32 -7.25 10.05 7.99
CA VAL A 32 -7.95 10.56 6.80
C VAL A 32 -8.37 9.37 5.95
N ALA A 33 -9.67 9.20 5.74
CA ALA A 33 -10.20 8.04 5.03
C ALA A 33 -11.45 8.38 4.22
N PRO A 34 -11.77 7.60 3.16
CA PRO A 34 -12.99 7.78 2.39
C PRO A 34 -14.23 7.42 3.23
N GLU A 35 -15.36 8.08 2.94
CA GLU A 35 -16.65 7.76 3.59
C GLU A 35 -17.15 6.36 3.27
N VAL A 36 -16.86 5.88 2.07
CA VAL A 36 -17.18 4.52 1.62
C VAL A 36 -15.97 3.63 1.79
N SER A 37 -16.08 2.62 2.64
CA SER A 37 -14.95 1.72 2.95
C SER A 37 -15.44 0.37 3.46
N LEU A 38 -14.61 -0.67 3.36
CA LEU A 38 -14.91 -2.02 3.85
C LEU A 38 -14.78 -2.10 5.38
N HIS A 39 -13.64 -1.67 5.91
CA HIS A 39 -13.25 -1.88 7.31
C HIS A 39 -12.93 -0.60 8.08
N ILE A 40 -12.71 0.53 7.42
CA ILE A 40 -12.42 1.79 8.08
C ILE A 40 -13.73 2.41 8.55
N LYS A 41 -14.01 2.30 9.84
CA LYS A 41 -15.23 2.82 10.47
C LYS A 41 -14.87 3.93 11.44
N PRO A 42 -15.79 4.87 11.70
CA PRO A 42 -15.61 5.88 12.74
C PRO A 42 -15.15 5.25 14.05
N SER A 43 -14.16 5.84 14.68
CA SER A 43 -13.57 5.36 15.93
C SER A 43 -13.63 6.48 17.00
N LYS A 44 -13.72 6.07 18.25
CA LYS A 44 -13.59 7.00 19.40
C LYS A 44 -12.12 7.21 19.79
N ASN A 45 -11.23 6.34 19.29
CA ASN A 45 -9.81 6.38 19.66
C ASN A 45 -9.02 7.35 18.79
N PHE A 46 -9.52 7.69 17.60
CA PHE A 46 -8.81 8.55 16.62
C PHE A 46 -9.69 9.71 16.19
N VAL A 47 -9.06 10.82 15.85
CA VAL A 47 -9.75 11.90 15.14
C VAL A 47 -9.91 11.45 13.68
N MET A 48 -11.15 11.22 13.24
CA MET A 48 -11.47 10.76 11.90
C MET A 48 -11.85 11.95 11.01
N LYS A 49 -11.19 12.09 9.86
CA LYS A 49 -11.52 13.03 8.80
C LYS A 49 -11.92 12.24 7.56
N MET A 50 -13.22 12.18 7.34
CA MET A 50 -13.79 11.45 6.21
C MET A 50 -13.97 12.38 5.03
N TYR A 51 -13.78 11.85 3.82
CA TYR A 51 -13.99 12.60 2.58
C TYR A 51 -14.86 11.81 1.60
N PRO A 52 -15.69 12.49 0.78
CA PRO A 52 -16.58 11.83 -0.17
C PRO A 52 -15.79 11.21 -1.32
N VAL A 53 -16.33 10.11 -1.85
CA VAL A 53 -15.79 9.41 -3.03
C VAL A 53 -16.91 9.18 -4.06
N PRO A 54 -16.57 9.02 -5.37
CA PRO A 54 -17.57 8.98 -6.44
C PRO A 54 -18.17 7.59 -6.68
N PHE A 55 -18.20 6.73 -5.68
CA PHE A 55 -18.75 5.38 -5.79
C PHE A 55 -19.50 4.98 -4.52
N THR A 56 -20.39 4.02 -4.66
CA THR A 56 -21.23 3.49 -3.59
C THR A 56 -20.55 2.31 -2.87
N GLN A 57 -21.10 1.94 -1.70
CA GLN A 57 -20.65 0.75 -0.97
C GLN A 57 -20.84 -0.53 -1.81
N GLU A 58 -21.93 -0.62 -2.56
CA GLU A 58 -22.23 -1.78 -3.43
C GLU A 58 -21.20 -1.94 -4.56
N GLU A 59 -20.78 -0.82 -5.16
CA GLU A 59 -19.74 -0.83 -6.20
C GLU A 59 -18.38 -1.25 -5.62
N LEU A 60 -18.02 -0.75 -4.45
CA LEU A 60 -16.80 -1.14 -3.75
C LEU A 60 -16.82 -2.65 -3.44
N ASP A 61 -17.88 -3.14 -2.81
CA ASP A 61 -18.03 -4.54 -2.42
C ASP A 61 -17.98 -5.46 -3.66
N LYS A 62 -18.60 -5.04 -4.78
CA LYS A 62 -18.56 -5.78 -6.04
C LYS A 62 -17.13 -5.90 -6.58
N VAL A 63 -16.39 -4.78 -6.68
CA VAL A 63 -15.01 -4.78 -7.19
C VAL A 63 -14.11 -5.67 -6.34
N PHE A 64 -14.24 -5.60 -5.01
CA PHE A 64 -13.46 -6.46 -4.12
C PHE A 64 -13.82 -7.94 -4.25
N LYS A 65 -15.11 -8.26 -4.33
CA LYS A 65 -15.57 -9.63 -4.53
C LYS A 65 -15.07 -10.21 -5.85
N GLU A 66 -15.16 -9.43 -6.93
CA GLU A 66 -14.63 -9.83 -8.24
C GLU A 66 -13.11 -10.07 -8.18
N SER A 67 -12.36 -9.21 -7.49
CA SER A 67 -10.90 -9.37 -7.32
C SER A 67 -10.53 -10.64 -6.57
N VAL A 68 -11.26 -10.96 -5.50
CA VAL A 68 -11.03 -12.18 -4.71
C VAL A 68 -11.37 -13.42 -5.54
N MET A 69 -12.49 -13.40 -6.25
CA MET A 69 -12.91 -14.54 -7.08
C MET A 69 -11.95 -14.79 -8.23
N ASP A 70 -11.50 -13.72 -8.91
CA ASP A 70 -10.52 -13.80 -9.99
C ASP A 70 -9.21 -14.45 -9.56
N PHE A 71 -8.75 -14.17 -8.33
CA PHE A 71 -7.52 -14.75 -7.78
C PHE A 71 -7.58 -16.28 -7.67
N PHE A 72 -8.74 -16.84 -7.37
CA PHE A 72 -8.94 -18.30 -7.19
C PHE A 72 -9.45 -18.99 -8.45
N GLU A 73 -9.78 -18.25 -9.50
CA GLU A 73 -10.31 -18.84 -10.72
C GLU A 73 -9.22 -19.49 -11.56
N GLU A 74 -9.33 -20.79 -11.80
CA GLU A 74 -8.44 -21.56 -12.65
C GLU A 74 -8.73 -21.30 -14.15
N GLY A 75 -7.78 -21.64 -15.01
CA GLY A 75 -7.92 -21.54 -16.45
C GLY A 75 -6.59 -21.51 -17.19
N PRO A 76 -6.60 -21.45 -18.53
CA PRO A 76 -5.40 -21.34 -19.36
C PRO A 76 -4.56 -20.12 -18.97
N PHE A 77 -3.26 -20.26 -19.01
CA PHE A 77 -2.33 -19.22 -18.54
C PHE A 77 -2.61 -17.84 -19.16
N LEU A 78 -2.82 -17.78 -20.46
CA LEU A 78 -3.03 -16.50 -21.16
C LEU A 78 -4.36 -15.82 -20.76
N GLU A 79 -5.41 -16.60 -20.59
CA GLU A 79 -6.71 -16.09 -20.12
C GLU A 79 -6.63 -15.53 -18.70
N ARG A 80 -5.90 -16.23 -17.80
CA ARG A 80 -5.64 -15.75 -16.46
C ARG A 80 -4.88 -14.41 -16.46
N VAL A 81 -3.82 -14.30 -17.26
CA VAL A 81 -3.04 -13.06 -17.38
C VAL A 81 -3.92 -11.89 -17.85
N ILE A 82 -4.73 -12.10 -18.88
CA ILE A 82 -5.64 -11.05 -19.40
C ILE A 82 -6.67 -10.66 -18.34
N ARG A 83 -7.26 -11.63 -17.67
CA ARG A 83 -8.25 -11.40 -16.63
C ARG A 83 -7.68 -10.64 -15.43
N HIS A 84 -6.54 -11.07 -14.92
CA HIS A 84 -5.84 -10.36 -13.83
C HIS A 84 -5.45 -8.93 -14.23
N TYR A 85 -5.03 -8.71 -15.47
CA TYR A 85 -4.74 -7.36 -15.97
C TYR A 85 -6.00 -6.49 -15.98
N GLN A 86 -7.12 -6.99 -16.48
CA GLN A 86 -8.39 -6.26 -16.51
C GLN A 86 -8.89 -5.95 -15.10
N GLN A 87 -8.77 -6.90 -14.19
CA GLN A 87 -9.17 -6.72 -12.80
C GLN A 87 -8.27 -5.73 -12.07
N ALA A 88 -6.96 -5.80 -12.26
CA ALA A 88 -6.01 -4.84 -11.72
C ALA A 88 -6.31 -3.42 -12.20
N LYS A 89 -6.67 -3.25 -13.48
CA LYS A 89 -7.07 -1.96 -14.04
C LYS A 89 -8.33 -1.40 -13.39
N LYS A 90 -9.37 -2.23 -13.18
CA LYS A 90 -10.61 -1.81 -12.50
C LYS A 90 -10.35 -1.38 -11.06
N THR A 91 -9.61 -2.19 -10.32
CA THR A 91 -9.28 -1.94 -8.92
C THR A 91 -8.40 -0.69 -8.78
N SER A 92 -7.41 -0.54 -9.64
CA SER A 92 -6.55 0.64 -9.67
C SER A 92 -7.33 1.92 -9.98
N ALA A 93 -8.28 1.89 -10.91
CA ALA A 93 -9.11 3.04 -11.24
C ALA A 93 -9.97 3.50 -10.05
N LEU A 94 -10.53 2.58 -9.28
CA LEU A 94 -11.32 2.89 -8.08
C LEU A 94 -10.44 3.52 -6.99
N PHE A 95 -9.28 2.98 -6.73
CA PHE A 95 -8.34 3.55 -5.76
C PHE A 95 -7.75 4.88 -6.22
N LEU A 96 -7.49 5.03 -7.51
CA LEU A 96 -7.04 6.31 -8.07
C LEU A 96 -8.13 7.39 -7.90
N ALA A 97 -9.40 7.06 -8.15
CA ALA A 97 -10.51 7.99 -7.90
C ALA A 97 -10.57 8.40 -6.42
N THR A 98 -10.38 7.44 -5.50
CA THR A 98 -10.28 7.74 -4.06
C THR A 98 -9.16 8.74 -3.76
N CYS A 99 -7.97 8.51 -4.33
CA CYS A 99 -6.83 9.40 -4.18
C CYS A 99 -7.10 10.80 -4.76
N THR A 100 -7.66 10.86 -5.96
CA THR A 100 -8.00 12.12 -6.63
C THR A 100 -8.97 12.94 -5.77
N HIS A 101 -10.01 12.32 -5.23
CA HIS A 101 -10.97 13.00 -4.35
C HIS A 101 -10.34 13.49 -3.04
N LEU A 102 -9.39 12.75 -2.49
CA LEU A 102 -8.64 13.16 -1.31
C LEU A 102 -7.84 14.44 -1.58
N ILE A 103 -6.97 14.45 -2.58
CA ILE A 103 -6.04 15.57 -2.82
C ILE A 103 -6.71 16.82 -3.40
N HIS A 104 -7.89 16.66 -4.05
CA HIS A 104 -8.67 17.81 -4.55
C HIS A 104 -9.72 18.33 -3.55
N ASN A 105 -9.83 17.73 -2.36
CA ASN A 105 -10.72 18.23 -1.31
C ASN A 105 -10.09 19.45 -0.62
N LYS A 106 -10.42 20.64 -1.11
CA LYS A 106 -9.82 21.91 -0.66
C LYS A 106 -10.00 22.17 0.84
N GLU A 107 -11.12 21.78 1.43
CA GLU A 107 -11.38 21.97 2.87
C GLU A 107 -10.49 21.05 3.69
N LEU A 108 -10.39 19.78 3.27
CA LEU A 108 -9.54 18.80 3.93
C LEU A 108 -8.06 19.17 3.81
N ILE A 109 -7.59 19.54 2.61
CA ILE A 109 -6.19 19.97 2.40
C ILE A 109 -5.86 21.18 3.30
N ARG A 110 -6.72 22.21 3.35
CA ARG A 110 -6.52 23.35 4.26
C ARG A 110 -6.44 22.90 5.72
N TYR A 111 -7.33 22.03 6.15
CA TYR A 111 -7.28 21.48 7.51
C TYR A 111 -5.94 20.77 7.78
N LEU A 112 -5.42 19.99 6.81
CA LEU A 112 -4.14 19.29 6.96
C LEU A 112 -2.97 20.27 7.07
N GLU A 113 -2.94 21.33 6.25
CA GLU A 113 -1.94 22.39 6.30
C GLU A 113 -1.92 23.11 7.67
N GLU A 114 -3.10 23.44 8.19
CA GLU A 114 -3.26 24.17 9.47
C GLU A 114 -2.97 23.29 10.70
N SER A 115 -3.04 21.96 10.58
CA SER A 115 -3.02 21.03 11.71
C SER A 115 -1.64 20.74 12.29
N LYS A 116 -0.54 21.18 11.67
CA LYS A 116 0.84 21.01 12.15
C LYS A 116 1.16 19.58 12.59
N PHE A 117 1.15 18.65 11.66
CA PHE A 117 1.55 17.27 11.89
C PHE A 117 3.07 17.15 11.97
N ASP A 118 3.55 16.16 12.72
CA ASP A 118 4.98 15.85 12.85
C ASP A 118 5.44 14.79 11.83
N ALA A 119 4.53 13.92 11.37
CA ALA A 119 4.81 12.88 10.40
C ALA A 119 3.53 12.35 9.74
N VAL A 120 3.72 11.66 8.60
CA VAL A 120 2.67 10.89 7.92
C VAL A 120 2.95 9.40 8.06
N LEU A 121 1.99 8.63 8.55
CA LEU A 121 2.00 7.17 8.51
C LEU A 121 1.04 6.69 7.41
N THR A 122 1.53 5.91 6.48
CA THR A 122 0.71 5.41 5.36
C THR A 122 1.17 4.04 4.90
N ASP A 123 0.32 3.35 4.17
CA ASP A 123 0.69 2.17 3.41
C ASP A 123 0.96 2.58 1.95
N PRO A 124 2.19 2.45 1.47
CA PRO A 124 2.60 2.96 0.16
C PRO A 124 2.14 2.07 -1.02
N ILE A 125 1.38 1.00 -0.77
CA ILE A 125 0.73 0.23 -1.85
C ILE A 125 -0.20 1.14 -2.67
N LEU A 126 -0.77 2.18 -2.01
CA LEU A 126 -1.41 3.31 -2.66
C LEU A 126 -0.60 4.58 -2.39
N PRO A 127 -0.07 5.25 -3.41
CA PRO A 127 0.85 6.38 -3.24
C PRO A 127 0.25 7.65 -2.62
N CYS A 128 -1.06 7.71 -2.37
CA CYS A 128 -1.75 8.92 -1.89
C CYS A 128 -1.15 9.53 -0.62
N GLY A 129 -0.82 8.69 0.36
CA GLY A 129 -0.19 9.16 1.58
C GLY A 129 1.21 9.71 1.35
N ALA A 130 1.96 9.14 0.39
CA ALA A 130 3.27 9.65 -0.02
C ALA A 130 3.14 11.01 -0.74
N ILE A 131 2.14 11.18 -1.61
CA ILE A 131 1.83 12.47 -2.27
C ILE A 131 1.53 13.55 -1.24
N LEU A 132 0.71 13.24 -0.23
CA LEU A 132 0.38 14.18 0.84
C LEU A 132 1.60 14.50 1.73
N ALA A 133 2.44 13.52 2.02
CA ALA A 133 3.66 13.74 2.80
C ALA A 133 4.61 14.70 2.09
N GLU A 134 4.81 14.53 0.77
CA GLU A 134 5.60 15.43 -0.05
C GLU A 134 5.00 16.83 -0.09
N TYR A 135 3.69 16.94 -0.35
CA TYR A 135 2.98 18.22 -0.39
C TYR A 135 3.09 19.01 0.92
N LEU A 136 2.92 18.33 2.06
CA LEU A 136 2.99 18.94 3.38
C LEU A 136 4.42 19.08 3.91
N SER A 137 5.43 18.63 3.15
CA SER A 137 6.84 18.58 3.56
C SER A 137 7.05 17.87 4.90
N LEU A 138 6.35 16.76 5.10
CA LEU A 138 6.40 15.96 6.33
C LEU A 138 7.20 14.67 6.12
N PRO A 139 7.96 14.23 7.14
CA PRO A 139 8.57 12.91 7.10
C PRO A 139 7.51 11.82 7.01
N SER A 140 7.72 10.85 6.12
CA SER A 140 6.81 9.72 5.95
C SER A 140 7.36 8.45 6.59
N VAL A 141 6.46 7.69 7.20
CA VAL A 141 6.67 6.36 7.74
C VAL A 141 5.75 5.41 6.98
N TYR A 142 6.32 4.42 6.35
CA TYR A 142 5.53 3.42 5.60
C TYR A 142 5.34 2.16 6.42
N PHE A 143 4.10 1.67 6.46
CA PHE A 143 3.74 0.42 7.12
C PHE A 143 3.11 -0.52 6.10
N LEU A 144 3.84 -1.56 5.70
CA LEU A 144 3.47 -2.42 4.58
C LEU A 144 4.00 -3.84 4.73
N GLN A 145 3.45 -4.74 3.94
CA GLN A 145 4.02 -6.07 3.73
C GLN A 145 4.98 -6.09 2.54
N GLN A 146 4.52 -5.65 1.38
CA GLN A 146 5.30 -5.41 0.17
C GLN A 146 4.48 -4.58 -0.82
N ILE A 147 5.14 -4.02 -1.83
CA ILE A 147 4.48 -3.30 -2.92
C ILE A 147 4.53 -4.16 -4.20
N PRO A 148 3.44 -4.24 -4.97
CA PRO A 148 3.50 -4.83 -6.31
C PRO A 148 4.65 -4.23 -7.11
N CYS A 149 5.20 -5.00 -8.04
CA CYS A 149 6.30 -4.53 -8.89
C CYS A 149 7.63 -4.32 -8.18
N SER A 150 7.73 -4.71 -6.92
CA SER A 150 8.94 -4.50 -6.13
C SER A 150 9.36 -3.02 -6.07
N LEU A 151 8.39 -2.10 -6.02
CA LEU A 151 8.65 -0.65 -6.00
C LEU A 151 9.45 -0.22 -4.77
N GLU A 152 9.30 -0.92 -3.64
CA GLU A 152 10.11 -0.69 -2.45
C GLU A 152 11.61 -0.88 -2.70
N TYR A 153 11.98 -1.83 -3.57
CA TYR A 153 13.38 -2.04 -3.95
C TYR A 153 13.87 -0.97 -4.92
N GLN A 154 13.03 -0.54 -5.86
CA GLN A 154 13.36 0.55 -6.79
C GLN A 154 13.54 1.88 -6.04
N ALA A 155 12.60 2.21 -5.15
CA ALA A 155 12.63 3.43 -4.36
C ALA A 155 13.85 3.51 -3.43
N THR A 156 14.19 2.42 -2.76
CA THR A 156 15.29 2.36 -1.80
C THR A 156 16.62 1.98 -2.41
N GLN A 157 16.66 1.59 -3.70
CA GLN A 157 17.80 0.99 -4.38
C GLN A 157 18.33 -0.29 -3.68
N CYS A 158 17.45 -0.97 -2.94
CA CYS A 158 17.75 -2.23 -2.29
C CYS A 158 17.94 -3.34 -3.33
N PRO A 159 18.99 -4.16 -3.24
CA PRO A 159 19.15 -5.29 -4.15
C PRO A 159 17.94 -6.25 -4.09
N ASN A 160 17.49 -6.71 -5.26
CA ASN A 160 16.40 -7.70 -5.37
C ASN A 160 16.81 -8.84 -6.30
N PRO A 161 17.82 -9.67 -5.92
CA PRO A 161 18.41 -10.66 -6.80
C PRO A 161 17.43 -11.79 -7.15
N PRO A 162 17.10 -12.03 -8.43
CA PRO A 162 16.17 -13.08 -8.85
C PRO A 162 16.70 -14.49 -8.64
N SER A 163 17.96 -14.62 -8.25
CA SER A 163 18.61 -15.92 -8.02
C SER A 163 18.12 -16.66 -6.77
N TYR A 164 17.61 -15.92 -5.76
CA TYR A 164 17.10 -16.48 -4.52
C TYR A 164 15.94 -15.70 -3.90
N VAL A 165 15.59 -14.52 -4.42
CA VAL A 165 14.39 -13.79 -3.98
C VAL A 165 13.24 -14.12 -4.92
N PRO A 166 12.25 -14.93 -4.49
CA PRO A 166 11.12 -15.30 -5.33
C PRO A 166 10.27 -14.07 -5.68
N ARG A 167 9.83 -14.00 -6.93
CA ARG A 167 8.83 -13.01 -7.36
C ARG A 167 7.46 -13.42 -6.84
N VAL A 168 6.65 -12.42 -6.52
CA VAL A 168 5.28 -12.62 -6.06
C VAL A 168 4.49 -13.41 -7.09
N PHE A 169 3.65 -14.33 -6.64
CA PHE A 169 2.81 -15.20 -7.48
C PHE A 169 3.58 -16.20 -8.37
N THR A 170 4.85 -16.49 -8.07
CA THR A 170 5.63 -17.45 -8.85
C THR A 170 5.62 -18.89 -8.31
N ASP A 171 5.09 -19.13 -7.12
CA ASP A 171 5.15 -20.40 -6.39
C ASP A 171 6.59 -20.95 -6.23
N LEU A 172 7.59 -20.06 -6.32
CA LEU A 172 9.00 -20.40 -6.15
C LEU A 172 9.44 -20.16 -4.70
N THR A 173 10.53 -20.84 -4.32
CA THR A 173 11.18 -20.66 -3.02
C THR A 173 12.55 -19.99 -3.19
N ASP A 174 13.23 -19.66 -2.11
CA ASP A 174 14.61 -19.18 -2.11
C ASP A 174 15.63 -20.22 -2.64
N ARG A 175 15.22 -21.50 -2.69
CA ARG A 175 16.02 -22.61 -3.24
C ARG A 175 15.53 -22.97 -4.63
N MET A 176 16.09 -22.31 -5.66
CA MET A 176 15.69 -22.48 -7.05
C MET A 176 16.71 -23.25 -7.86
N THR A 177 16.23 -24.15 -8.73
CA THR A 177 17.00 -24.72 -9.84
C THR A 177 17.33 -23.64 -10.88
N PHE A 178 18.21 -23.95 -11.82
CA PHE A 178 18.53 -23.02 -12.91
C PHE A 178 17.27 -22.57 -13.68
N LEU A 179 16.41 -23.49 -14.10
CA LEU A 179 15.18 -23.16 -14.85
C LEU A 179 14.18 -22.33 -14.01
N GLN A 180 14.10 -22.59 -12.71
CA GLN A 180 13.27 -21.79 -11.81
C GLN A 180 13.81 -20.36 -11.68
N ARG A 181 15.12 -20.16 -11.63
CA ARG A 181 15.73 -18.81 -11.63
C ARG A 181 15.46 -18.07 -12.94
N VAL A 182 15.54 -18.78 -14.08
CA VAL A 182 15.16 -18.20 -15.38
C VAL A 182 13.68 -17.80 -15.37
N LYS A 183 12.77 -18.68 -14.91
CA LYS A 183 11.35 -18.37 -14.77
C LYS A 183 11.14 -17.15 -13.87
N ASN A 184 11.82 -17.09 -12.72
CA ASN A 184 11.72 -15.99 -11.77
C ASN A 184 12.14 -14.64 -12.38
N MET A 185 13.22 -14.64 -13.16
CA MET A 185 13.69 -13.45 -13.89
C MET A 185 12.72 -13.03 -15.01
N LEU A 186 12.20 -13.98 -15.77
CA LEU A 186 11.25 -13.68 -16.86
C LEU A 186 9.92 -13.14 -16.32
N TYR A 187 9.57 -13.41 -15.08
CA TYR A 187 8.37 -12.91 -14.45
C TYR A 187 8.39 -11.38 -14.21
N ASP A 188 9.55 -10.76 -14.26
CA ASP A 188 9.67 -9.30 -14.19
C ASP A 188 9.09 -8.61 -15.45
N ILE A 189 9.03 -9.30 -16.61
CA ILE A 189 8.52 -8.74 -17.86
C ILE A 189 7.03 -8.39 -17.78
N PRO A 190 6.09 -9.33 -17.49
CA PRO A 190 4.68 -8.99 -17.34
C PRO A 190 4.44 -8.03 -16.16
N ASN A 191 5.22 -8.12 -15.08
CA ASN A 191 5.14 -7.19 -13.98
C ASN A 191 5.40 -5.76 -14.41
N PHE A 192 6.38 -5.51 -15.27
CA PHE A 192 6.69 -4.17 -15.75
C PHE A 192 5.47 -3.51 -16.40
N PHE A 193 4.78 -4.21 -17.31
CA PHE A 193 3.56 -3.68 -17.95
C PHE A 193 2.41 -3.48 -16.97
N LEU A 194 2.23 -4.39 -16.02
CA LEU A 194 1.20 -4.25 -14.98
C LEU A 194 1.47 -3.03 -14.10
N CYS A 195 2.73 -2.79 -13.78
CA CYS A 195 3.16 -1.68 -12.95
C CYS A 195 2.89 -0.33 -13.57
N ASP A 196 3.17 -0.22 -14.86
CA ASP A 196 2.88 0.97 -15.63
C ASP A 196 1.39 1.31 -15.56
N VAL A 197 0.54 0.33 -15.83
CA VAL A 197 -0.93 0.52 -15.75
C VAL A 197 -1.43 0.88 -14.35
N VAL A 198 -0.83 0.32 -13.29
CA VAL A 198 -1.28 0.55 -11.91
C VAL A 198 -0.74 1.85 -11.34
N PHE A 199 0.53 2.18 -11.59
CA PHE A 199 1.21 3.27 -10.89
C PHE A 199 1.43 4.53 -11.73
N GLN A 200 1.46 4.43 -13.06
CA GLN A 200 1.60 5.61 -13.92
C GLN A 200 0.50 6.66 -13.68
N PRO A 201 -0.78 6.32 -13.53
CA PRO A 201 -1.82 7.30 -13.22
C PRO A 201 -1.61 8.06 -11.90
N TYR A 202 -0.97 7.43 -10.92
CA TYR A 202 -0.60 8.12 -9.67
C TYR A 202 0.58 9.07 -9.84
N ALA A 203 1.54 8.74 -10.71
CA ALA A 203 2.64 9.64 -11.04
C ALA A 203 2.12 10.90 -11.77
N GLU A 204 1.17 10.73 -12.69
CA GLU A 204 0.50 11.84 -13.38
C GLU A 204 -0.29 12.72 -12.39
N LEU A 205 -1.10 12.10 -11.53
CA LEU A 205 -1.87 12.80 -10.51
C LEU A 205 -0.95 13.56 -9.53
N ALA A 206 0.14 12.93 -9.10
CA ALA A 206 1.13 13.56 -8.23
C ALA A 206 1.83 14.73 -8.92
N SER A 207 2.22 14.57 -10.17
CA SER A 207 2.90 15.62 -10.94
C SER A 207 2.01 16.84 -11.14
N GLU A 208 0.72 16.63 -11.42
CA GLU A 208 -0.26 17.71 -11.52
C GLU A 208 -0.45 18.43 -10.18
N PHE A 209 -0.63 17.68 -9.10
CA PHE A 209 -0.90 18.23 -7.76
C PHE A 209 0.32 18.96 -7.17
N LEU A 210 1.50 18.37 -7.27
CA LEU A 210 2.76 18.93 -6.75
C LEU A 210 3.36 19.98 -7.69
N LYS A 211 2.85 20.13 -8.91
CA LYS A 211 3.37 21.03 -9.96
C LYS A 211 4.84 20.80 -10.29
N GLN A 212 5.26 19.56 -10.23
CA GLN A 212 6.60 19.10 -10.60
C GLN A 212 6.52 17.69 -11.16
N GLU A 213 7.37 17.36 -12.12
CA GLU A 213 7.44 15.99 -12.64
C GLU A 213 8.02 15.06 -11.59
N VAL A 214 7.24 14.04 -11.22
CA VAL A 214 7.64 13.03 -10.23
C VAL A 214 7.19 11.64 -10.65
N THR A 215 7.99 10.64 -10.31
CA THR A 215 7.61 9.23 -10.43
C THR A 215 7.18 8.66 -9.08
N VAL A 216 6.43 7.55 -9.08
CA VAL A 216 6.07 6.88 -7.81
C VAL A 216 7.32 6.44 -7.03
N PRO A 217 8.36 5.84 -7.65
CA PRO A 217 9.60 5.56 -6.94
C PRO A 217 10.27 6.78 -6.31
N ASP A 218 10.19 7.98 -6.95
CA ASP A 218 10.76 9.21 -6.38
C ASP A 218 10.02 9.64 -5.11
N LEU A 219 8.68 9.58 -5.13
CA LEU A 219 7.86 9.83 -3.94
C LEU A 219 8.18 8.85 -2.81
N LEU A 220 8.28 7.57 -3.14
CA LEU A 220 8.55 6.53 -2.16
C LEU A 220 9.97 6.61 -1.58
N ARG A 221 10.93 7.18 -2.32
CA ARG A 221 12.32 7.37 -1.85
C ARG A 221 12.42 8.32 -0.66
N GLN A 222 11.45 9.22 -0.50
CA GLN A 222 11.41 10.20 0.58
C GLN A 222 11.09 9.58 1.95
N ALA A 223 10.75 8.31 2.01
CA ALA A 223 10.42 7.63 3.26
C ALA A 223 11.55 7.65 4.27
N SER A 224 11.26 8.16 5.46
CA SER A 224 12.21 8.13 6.58
C SER A 224 12.42 6.71 7.09
N ILE A 225 11.33 5.94 7.24
CA ILE A 225 11.34 4.57 7.76
C ILE A 225 10.31 3.72 7.01
N TRP A 226 10.71 2.48 6.72
CA TRP A 226 9.87 1.43 6.17
C TRP A 226 9.63 0.38 7.25
N LEU A 227 8.44 0.36 7.84
CA LEU A 227 8.01 -0.67 8.78
C LEU A 227 7.47 -1.86 7.97
N MET A 228 8.33 -2.84 7.74
CA MET A 228 8.01 -4.02 6.95
C MET A 228 7.31 -5.06 7.82
N LYS A 229 6.03 -5.30 7.55
CA LYS A 229 5.26 -6.36 8.21
C LYS A 229 5.69 -7.72 7.66
N LEU A 230 6.75 -8.26 8.20
CA LEU A 230 7.35 -9.52 7.78
C LEU A 230 7.53 -10.45 8.97
N ASP A 231 7.43 -11.74 8.70
CA ASP A 231 7.69 -12.81 9.66
C ASP A 231 8.76 -13.75 9.09
N PHE A 232 9.84 -13.97 9.85
CA PHE A 232 10.95 -14.83 9.41
C PHE A 232 10.54 -16.29 9.18
N VAL A 233 9.43 -16.72 9.75
CA VAL A 233 8.89 -18.08 9.56
C VAL A 233 8.14 -18.20 8.24
N LEU A 234 7.51 -17.10 7.79
CA LEU A 234 6.59 -17.10 6.64
C LEU A 234 7.20 -16.48 5.37
N HIS A 235 8.34 -15.77 5.49
CA HIS A 235 8.93 -15.06 4.38
C HIS A 235 10.34 -15.57 4.05
N PHE A 236 10.67 -15.58 2.77
CA PHE A 236 12.01 -15.94 2.29
C PHE A 236 13.03 -14.86 2.63
N PRO A 237 14.32 -15.24 2.79
CA PRO A 237 15.39 -14.27 2.98
C PRO A 237 15.47 -13.28 1.81
N LYS A 238 15.61 -12.00 2.13
CA LYS A 238 15.76 -10.91 1.15
C LYS A 238 16.64 -9.81 1.68
N PRO A 239 17.35 -9.05 0.81
CA PRO A 239 18.12 -7.90 1.22
C PRO A 239 17.25 -6.81 1.85
N LEU A 240 17.87 -6.01 2.72
CA LEU A 240 17.25 -4.90 3.42
C LEU A 240 18.15 -3.69 3.42
N MET A 241 17.56 -2.52 3.46
CA MET A 241 18.24 -1.25 3.70
C MET A 241 18.16 -0.87 5.18
N PRO A 242 19.09 -0.01 5.68
CA PRO A 242 19.13 0.37 7.09
C PRO A 242 17.86 1.02 7.64
N ASN A 243 17.05 1.66 6.78
CA ASN A 243 15.77 2.28 7.15
C ASN A 243 14.58 1.34 6.99
N MET A 244 14.80 0.07 6.64
CA MET A 244 13.78 -0.99 6.61
C MET A 244 13.80 -1.74 7.94
N VAL A 245 12.76 -1.59 8.74
CA VAL A 245 12.61 -2.21 10.05
C VAL A 245 11.54 -3.28 9.98
N PHE A 246 11.87 -4.50 10.40
CA PHE A 246 10.89 -5.57 10.49
C PHE A 246 9.98 -5.39 11.71
N VAL A 247 8.68 -5.53 11.45
CA VAL A 247 7.64 -5.52 12.47
C VAL A 247 6.85 -6.80 12.31
N SER A 248 7.02 -7.74 13.24
CA SER A 248 6.26 -8.99 13.26
C SER A 248 5.30 -9.01 14.44
N GLY A 249 4.35 -9.96 14.42
CA GLY A 249 3.44 -10.20 15.53
C GLY A 249 2.41 -9.09 15.81
N VAL A 250 2.27 -8.09 14.96
CA VAL A 250 1.32 -6.97 15.17
C VAL A 250 -0.11 -7.46 15.39
N ASN A 251 -0.49 -8.53 14.70
CA ASN A 251 -1.84 -9.13 14.82
C ASN A 251 -1.92 -10.25 15.87
N CYS A 252 -0.84 -10.50 16.61
CA CYS A 252 -0.77 -11.55 17.64
C CYS A 252 -1.19 -11.03 19.03
N ALA A 253 -2.24 -10.21 19.09
CA ALA A 253 -2.79 -9.83 20.38
C ALA A 253 -3.28 -11.07 21.15
N TYR A 254 -2.99 -11.14 22.44
CA TYR A 254 -3.46 -12.19 23.34
C TYR A 254 -5.00 -12.16 23.44
N LYS A 255 -5.66 -12.76 22.47
CA LYS A 255 -7.09 -13.09 22.60
C LYS A 255 -7.21 -14.49 23.18
N LYS A 256 -7.89 -14.61 24.32
CA LYS A 256 -8.32 -15.93 24.80
C LYS A 256 -9.14 -16.58 23.69
N LEU A 257 -8.79 -17.81 23.36
CA LEU A 257 -9.63 -18.64 22.49
C LEU A 257 -11.01 -18.75 23.15
N ASN A 258 -12.07 -18.53 22.37
CA ASN A 258 -13.41 -18.85 22.83
C ASN A 258 -13.44 -20.37 23.10
N GLN A 259 -13.76 -20.73 24.35
CA GLN A 259 -14.00 -22.13 24.72
C GLN A 259 -15.30 -22.61 24.10
#